data_58d214b55894fddc4350c149a345b6b3
#
_entry.id   58d214b55894fddc4350c149a345b6b3
#
_cell.length_a   1.000
_cell.length_b   1.000
_cell.length_c   1.000
_cell.angle_alpha   90.00
_cell.angle_beta   90.00
_cell.angle_gamma   90.00
#
_symmetry.space_group_name_H-M   'P 1'
#
loop_
_entity.id
_entity.type
_entity.pdbx_description
1 polymer ?
#
loop_
_entity_poly.entity_id
_entity_poly.type
_entity_poly.pdbx_seq_one_letter_code
_entity_poly.pdbx_strand_id
1 'polypeptide(L)'
;MPHSDAERHLANLSGLGGDSADCTQLLWDLRETKSDWEVERLRESGEVNRWMFEAILDEGGEGISEIELAAAADSVSRASGFGGHVRMRRWPMDCDRVVIAAGGSGSVPSFFDSAVGGTGPHPLASLGAGFHRIKVGEPVLVDIVHCHRGYVSDCTRMFSVGPLDAAWEERLADMVEIRDAVVASLGRGEDCEVAYEAGHVIARERGHAEHLMGMPPEQAKFLGHSIGLELDETPVVARGFPRPLHAGGTMAIEPKVIHPDGAIGTEDTWLRTDDGMECLTAGDKEIGRAHV
;
A
#
# COMPACT_ATOMS: atom_id res chain seq x y z
N MET A 1 -8.70 9.54 18.51
CA MET A 1 -9.71 10.48 19.08
C MET A 1 -8.96 11.59 19.84
N PRO A 2 -9.28 12.87 19.64
CA PRO A 2 -8.68 13.96 20.43
C PRO A 2 -8.95 13.78 21.92
N HIS A 3 -8.04 14.23 22.77
CA HIS A 3 -8.13 14.05 24.23
C HIS A 3 -9.42 14.65 24.81
N SER A 4 -9.79 15.86 24.40
CA SER A 4 -11.02 16.54 24.81
C SER A 4 -12.31 15.76 24.46
N ASP A 5 -12.30 15.03 23.32
CA ASP A 5 -13.43 14.19 22.95
C ASP A 5 -13.49 12.93 23.79
N ALA A 6 -12.34 12.33 24.11
CA ALA A 6 -12.27 11.18 25.00
C ALA A 6 -12.79 11.55 26.41
N GLU A 7 -12.33 12.68 26.97
CA GLU A 7 -12.80 13.17 28.27
C GLU A 7 -14.31 13.41 28.27
N ARG A 8 -14.84 14.04 27.22
CA ARG A 8 -16.30 14.29 27.10
C ARG A 8 -17.10 12.97 27.03
N HIS A 9 -16.62 11.98 26.27
CA HIS A 9 -17.26 10.67 26.21
C HIS A 9 -17.22 9.94 27.54
N LEU A 10 -16.08 9.93 28.23
CA LEU A 10 -15.94 9.33 29.55
C LEU A 10 -16.87 10.00 30.58
N ALA A 11 -16.95 11.33 30.57
CA ALA A 11 -17.88 12.06 31.42
C ALA A 11 -19.35 11.69 31.15
N ASN A 12 -19.74 11.53 29.89
CA ASN A 12 -21.10 11.11 29.52
C ASN A 12 -21.40 9.66 29.93
N LEU A 13 -20.39 8.78 29.96
CA LEU A 13 -20.54 7.37 30.35
C LEU A 13 -20.46 7.17 31.87
N SER A 14 -20.00 8.16 32.64
CA SER A 14 -19.82 8.04 34.12
C SER A 14 -21.09 7.67 34.85
N GLY A 15 -22.28 8.01 34.32
CA GLY A 15 -23.57 7.66 34.89
C GLY A 15 -24.00 6.20 34.69
N LEU A 16 -23.29 5.43 33.85
CA LEU A 16 -23.61 4.01 33.60
C LEU A 16 -23.04 3.06 34.66
N GLY A 17 -22.16 3.55 35.54
CA GLY A 17 -21.43 2.76 36.52
C GLY A 17 -20.36 1.86 35.90
N GLY A 18 -19.27 1.61 36.65
CA GLY A 18 -18.16 0.79 36.23
C GLY A 18 -16.93 1.62 35.79
N ASP A 19 -15.81 0.92 35.66
CA ASP A 19 -14.55 1.51 35.22
C ASP A 19 -14.46 1.45 33.68
N SER A 20 -13.78 2.44 33.08
CA SER A 20 -13.45 2.43 31.66
C SER A 20 -12.01 1.92 31.46
N ALA A 21 -11.78 1.12 30.42
CA ALA A 21 -10.47 0.64 30.03
C ALA A 21 -10.23 0.82 28.54
N ASP A 22 -8.97 0.99 28.15
CA ASP A 22 -8.57 0.98 26.75
C ASP A 22 -8.68 -0.45 26.19
N CYS A 23 -9.50 -0.62 25.14
CA CYS A 23 -9.68 -1.90 24.46
C CYS A 23 -9.01 -1.92 23.05
N THR A 24 -8.19 -0.94 22.74
CA THR A 24 -7.58 -0.79 21.41
C THR A 24 -6.83 -2.06 20.98
N GLN A 25 -5.96 -2.60 21.84
CA GLN A 25 -5.20 -3.81 21.54
C GLN A 25 -6.11 -5.03 21.33
N LEU A 26 -7.14 -5.19 22.16
CA LEU A 26 -8.13 -6.27 22.03
C LEU A 26 -8.84 -6.23 20.66
N LEU A 27 -9.21 -5.04 20.21
CA LEU A 27 -9.87 -4.86 18.91
C LEU A 27 -8.91 -5.15 17.74
N TRP A 28 -7.65 -4.78 17.85
CA TRP A 28 -6.64 -5.10 16.85
C TRP A 28 -6.39 -6.61 16.76
N ASP A 29 -6.24 -7.28 17.89
CA ASP A 29 -6.06 -8.74 17.94
C ASP A 29 -7.25 -9.49 17.35
N LEU A 30 -8.49 -9.03 17.61
CA LEU A 30 -9.71 -9.61 17.03
C LEU A 30 -9.80 -9.43 15.50
N ARG A 31 -9.23 -8.34 14.96
CA ARG A 31 -9.24 -8.03 13.52
C ARG A 31 -8.12 -8.73 12.75
N GLU A 32 -7.08 -9.18 13.43
CA GLU A 32 -5.91 -9.77 12.79
C GLU A 32 -6.30 -10.99 11.95
N THR A 33 -7.07 -11.92 12.53
CA THR A 33 -7.54 -13.13 11.85
C THR A 33 -8.88 -12.90 11.19
N LYS A 34 -8.93 -13.04 9.87
CA LYS A 34 -10.14 -12.87 9.05
C LYS A 34 -10.89 -14.19 8.94
N SER A 35 -12.20 -14.15 9.01
CA SER A 35 -13.08 -15.26 8.64
C SER A 35 -13.10 -15.45 7.11
N ASP A 36 -13.54 -16.60 6.64
CA ASP A 36 -13.67 -16.89 5.19
C ASP A 36 -14.53 -15.84 4.47
N TRP A 37 -15.58 -15.33 5.15
CA TRP A 37 -16.42 -14.28 4.59
C TRP A 37 -15.67 -12.97 4.40
N GLU A 38 -14.80 -12.57 5.33
CA GLU A 38 -13.96 -11.37 5.25
C GLU A 38 -12.89 -11.51 4.17
N VAL A 39 -12.27 -12.68 4.09
CA VAL A 39 -11.29 -13.01 3.03
C VAL A 39 -11.92 -12.86 1.65
N GLU A 40 -13.16 -13.34 1.47
CA GLU A 40 -13.87 -13.19 0.20
C GLU A 40 -14.12 -11.71 -0.16
N ARG A 41 -14.40 -10.85 0.83
CA ARG A 41 -14.53 -9.39 0.56
C ARG A 41 -13.20 -8.77 0.13
N LEU A 42 -12.09 -9.24 0.69
CA LEU A 42 -10.75 -8.81 0.26
C LEU A 42 -10.43 -9.27 -1.17
N ARG A 43 -10.82 -10.49 -1.56
CA ARG A 43 -10.68 -10.96 -2.96
C ARG A 43 -11.50 -10.12 -3.93
N GLU A 44 -12.77 -9.85 -3.60
CA GLU A 44 -13.63 -8.96 -4.39
C GLU A 44 -13.02 -7.55 -4.50
N SER A 45 -12.40 -7.05 -3.43
CA SER A 45 -11.70 -5.77 -3.45
C SER A 45 -10.48 -5.82 -4.40
N GLY A 46 -9.68 -6.88 -4.34
CA GLY A 46 -8.53 -7.10 -5.24
C GLY A 46 -8.91 -7.19 -6.71
N GLU A 47 -10.07 -7.78 -7.04
CA GLU A 47 -10.57 -7.78 -8.41
C GLU A 47 -10.88 -6.36 -8.93
N VAL A 48 -11.40 -5.49 -8.06
CA VAL A 48 -11.64 -4.10 -8.43
C VAL A 48 -10.32 -3.35 -8.65
N ASN A 49 -9.29 -3.61 -7.84
CA ASN A 49 -7.95 -3.04 -8.07
C ASN A 49 -7.45 -3.42 -9.47
N ARG A 50 -7.62 -4.66 -9.90
CA ARG A 50 -7.25 -5.09 -11.26
C ARG A 50 -8.00 -4.29 -12.34
N TRP A 51 -9.31 -4.09 -12.20
CA TRP A 51 -10.09 -3.28 -13.16
C TRP A 51 -9.67 -1.80 -13.16
N MET A 52 -9.33 -1.25 -12.00
CA MET A 52 -8.79 0.11 -11.90
C MET A 52 -7.48 0.24 -12.66
N PHE A 53 -6.60 -0.77 -12.55
CA PHE A 53 -5.33 -0.81 -13.26
C PHE A 53 -5.51 -0.93 -14.77
N GLU A 54 -6.44 -1.77 -15.23
CA GLU A 54 -6.82 -1.89 -16.64
C GLU A 54 -7.29 -0.54 -17.21
N ALA A 55 -8.15 0.19 -16.48
CA ALA A 55 -8.61 1.51 -16.90
C ALA A 55 -7.48 2.53 -17.02
N ILE A 56 -6.48 2.47 -16.12
CA ILE A 56 -5.27 3.30 -16.22
C ILE A 56 -4.47 2.97 -17.47
N LEU A 57 -4.31 1.69 -17.81
CA LEU A 57 -3.57 1.26 -19.00
C LEU A 57 -4.31 1.64 -20.29
N ASP A 58 -5.63 1.55 -20.30
CA ASP A 58 -6.46 1.92 -21.45
C ASP A 58 -6.41 3.41 -21.77
N GLU A 59 -6.36 4.26 -20.74
CA GLU A 59 -6.24 5.72 -20.87
C GLU A 59 -4.77 6.19 -20.96
N GLY A 60 -3.80 5.32 -20.59
CA GLY A 60 -2.38 5.66 -20.48
C GLY A 60 -1.77 6.03 -21.83
N GLY A 61 -1.07 7.18 -21.86
CA GLY A 61 -0.40 7.66 -23.05
C GLY A 61 0.52 8.84 -22.76
N GLU A 62 1.36 9.21 -23.74
CA GLU A 62 2.22 10.38 -23.62
C GLU A 62 1.38 11.67 -23.46
N GLY A 63 1.75 12.50 -22.49
CA GLY A 63 1.13 13.80 -22.25
C GLY A 63 -0.14 13.76 -21.39
N ILE A 64 -0.68 12.58 -21.04
CA ILE A 64 -1.73 12.50 -20.02
C ILE A 64 -1.15 12.86 -18.65
N SER A 65 -1.92 13.51 -17.79
CA SER A 65 -1.48 13.82 -16.44
C SER A 65 -1.80 12.71 -15.46
N GLU A 66 -1.03 12.63 -14.36
CA GLU A 66 -1.26 11.68 -13.28
C GLU A 66 -2.69 11.73 -12.75
N ILE A 67 -3.23 12.94 -12.57
CA ILE A 67 -4.59 13.15 -12.02
C ILE A 67 -5.69 12.71 -13.01
N GLU A 68 -5.46 12.81 -14.33
CA GLU A 68 -6.40 12.27 -15.33
C GLU A 68 -6.45 10.74 -15.26
N LEU A 69 -5.31 10.08 -15.07
CA LEU A 69 -5.26 8.62 -14.85
C LEU A 69 -5.90 8.22 -13.51
N ALA A 70 -5.66 8.98 -12.45
CA ALA A 70 -6.31 8.74 -11.16
C ALA A 70 -7.84 8.85 -11.28
N ALA A 71 -8.34 9.81 -12.07
CA ALA A 71 -9.77 9.94 -12.33
C ALA A 71 -10.35 8.72 -13.08
N ALA A 72 -9.61 8.10 -14.01
CA ALA A 72 -10.03 6.87 -14.68
C ALA A 72 -10.19 5.72 -13.68
N ALA A 73 -9.19 5.48 -12.84
CA ALA A 73 -9.24 4.48 -11.77
C ALA A 73 -10.37 4.76 -10.77
N ASP A 74 -10.53 6.02 -10.36
CA ASP A 74 -11.60 6.47 -9.46
C ASP A 74 -12.99 6.18 -10.01
N SER A 75 -13.18 6.36 -11.30
CA SER A 75 -14.45 6.07 -11.97
C SER A 75 -14.82 4.59 -11.82
N VAL A 76 -13.88 3.68 -12.07
CA VAL A 76 -14.07 2.23 -11.91
C VAL A 76 -14.38 1.87 -10.46
N SER A 77 -13.56 2.35 -9.52
CA SER A 77 -13.75 2.08 -8.10
C SER A 77 -15.11 2.56 -7.61
N ARG A 78 -15.51 3.78 -8.01
CA ARG A 78 -16.81 4.33 -7.63
C ARG A 78 -17.96 3.53 -8.22
N ALA A 79 -17.88 3.14 -9.49
CA ALA A 79 -18.88 2.31 -10.16
C ALA A 79 -19.01 0.91 -9.53
N SER A 80 -17.90 0.40 -8.94
CA SER A 80 -17.85 -0.87 -8.20
C SER A 80 -18.34 -0.77 -6.74
N GLY A 81 -18.84 0.39 -6.32
CA GLY A 81 -19.49 0.56 -5.01
C GLY A 81 -18.61 1.14 -3.91
N PHE A 82 -17.49 1.77 -4.23
CA PHE A 82 -16.66 2.45 -3.24
C PHE A 82 -17.42 3.58 -2.51
N GLY A 83 -17.42 3.52 -1.17
CA GLY A 83 -18.21 4.41 -0.31
C GLY A 83 -17.65 5.84 -0.19
N GLY A 84 -16.43 6.11 -0.65
CA GLY A 84 -15.84 7.46 -0.68
C GLY A 84 -14.78 7.75 0.37
N HIS A 85 -14.42 6.78 1.22
CA HIS A 85 -13.34 6.96 2.20
C HIS A 85 -12.67 5.64 2.53
N VAL A 86 -11.39 5.71 2.86
CA VAL A 86 -10.57 4.63 3.40
C VAL A 86 -10.29 4.97 4.86
N ARG A 87 -10.42 3.97 5.73
CA ARG A 87 -10.11 4.13 7.16
C ARG A 87 -8.63 3.89 7.40
N MET A 88 -8.05 4.75 8.24
CA MET A 88 -6.69 4.62 8.74
C MET A 88 -6.72 4.31 10.23
N ARG A 89 -5.79 3.48 10.70
CA ARG A 89 -5.64 3.16 12.11
C ARG A 89 -5.23 4.37 12.95
N ARG A 90 -4.34 5.21 12.40
CA ARG A 90 -3.85 6.41 13.07
C ARG A 90 -4.72 7.62 12.74
N TRP A 91 -4.97 8.42 13.73
CA TRP A 91 -5.73 9.67 13.63
C TRP A 91 -4.82 10.90 13.84
N PRO A 92 -5.01 11.99 13.14
CA PRO A 92 -5.78 12.16 11.89
C PRO A 92 -4.86 11.86 10.70
N MET A 93 -5.21 10.91 9.86
CA MET A 93 -4.46 10.63 8.64
C MET A 93 -5.41 10.61 7.45
N ASP A 94 -5.09 11.40 6.46
CA ASP A 94 -5.70 11.36 5.14
C ASP A 94 -4.87 10.43 4.24
N CYS A 95 -5.52 9.62 3.44
CA CYS A 95 -4.91 8.76 2.45
C CYS A 95 -5.56 9.03 1.10
N ASP A 96 -4.75 9.34 0.10
CA ASP A 96 -5.21 9.23 -1.28
C ASP A 96 -5.18 7.75 -1.66
N ARG A 97 -6.24 7.27 -2.25
CA ARG A 97 -6.41 5.86 -2.60
C ARG A 97 -5.95 5.51 -4.02
N VAL A 98 -5.55 6.49 -4.81
CA VAL A 98 -4.98 6.31 -6.15
C VAL A 98 -3.77 7.23 -6.28
N VAL A 99 -2.64 6.78 -5.75
CA VAL A 99 -1.37 7.47 -5.94
C VAL A 99 -0.81 7.11 -7.30
N ILE A 100 -0.68 8.09 -8.17
CA ILE A 100 0.03 7.93 -9.45
C ILE A 100 1.18 8.91 -9.45
N ALA A 101 2.39 8.40 -9.60
CA ALA A 101 3.61 9.19 -9.56
C ALA A 101 4.54 8.80 -10.71
N ALA A 102 4.74 9.71 -11.65
CA ALA A 102 5.55 9.52 -12.85
C ALA A 102 6.87 10.27 -12.76
N GLY A 103 7.98 9.60 -13.10
CA GLY A 103 9.29 10.22 -13.08
C GLY A 103 9.58 10.90 -11.75
N GLY A 104 10.07 12.14 -11.78
CA GLY A 104 10.47 12.89 -10.58
C GLY A 104 9.37 13.13 -9.54
N SER A 105 8.07 13.03 -9.88
CA SER A 105 7.01 13.12 -8.86
C SER A 105 7.00 11.92 -7.91
N GLY A 106 7.53 10.76 -8.34
CA GLY A 106 7.73 9.60 -7.48
C GLY A 106 8.79 9.79 -6.39
N SER A 107 9.66 10.81 -6.51
CA SER A 107 10.68 11.12 -5.52
C SER A 107 10.21 12.06 -4.40
N VAL A 108 9.01 12.61 -4.50
CA VAL A 108 8.46 13.52 -3.49
C VAL A 108 8.05 12.72 -2.26
N PRO A 109 8.65 12.99 -1.09
CA PRO A 109 8.33 12.23 0.11
C PRO A 109 6.92 12.53 0.61
N SER A 110 6.28 11.51 1.16
CA SER A 110 5.03 11.66 1.87
C SER A 110 5.22 12.38 3.21
N PHE A 111 4.22 13.11 3.68
CA PHE A 111 4.18 13.65 5.04
C PHE A 111 3.70 12.64 6.08
N PHE A 112 3.35 11.45 5.69
CA PHE A 112 3.02 10.32 6.54
C PHE A 112 3.87 9.09 6.17
N ASP A 113 3.76 8.03 6.92
CA ASP A 113 4.59 6.83 6.82
C ASP A 113 4.22 5.99 5.57
N SER A 114 4.66 6.46 4.40
CA SER A 114 4.49 5.82 3.09
C SER A 114 5.75 6.01 2.26
N ALA A 115 6.05 5.05 1.39
CA ALA A 115 7.22 5.09 0.52
C ALA A 115 7.14 6.19 -0.55
N VAL A 116 5.95 6.45 -1.09
CA VAL A 116 5.71 7.42 -2.17
C VAL A 116 4.56 8.33 -1.79
N GLY A 117 4.78 9.64 -1.86
CA GLY A 117 3.76 10.64 -1.59
C GLY A 117 3.10 11.17 -2.86
N GLY A 118 3.87 11.42 -3.90
CA GLY A 118 3.45 12.19 -5.05
C GLY A 118 3.38 13.69 -4.78
N THR A 119 3.07 14.49 -5.79
CA THR A 119 3.00 15.95 -5.67
C THR A 119 1.64 16.45 -5.24
N GLY A 120 0.59 15.67 -5.49
CA GLY A 120 -0.80 16.13 -5.36
C GLY A 120 -1.14 17.30 -6.30
N PRO A 121 -2.41 17.71 -6.34
CA PRO A 121 -2.85 18.80 -7.20
C PRO A 121 -2.57 20.20 -6.62
N HIS A 122 -2.25 20.32 -5.32
CA HIS A 122 -2.07 21.60 -4.64
C HIS A 122 -1.22 21.45 -3.36
N PRO A 123 -0.42 22.45 -2.95
CA PRO A 123 0.37 22.38 -1.71
C PRO A 123 -0.42 22.04 -0.43
N LEU A 124 -1.71 22.35 -0.37
CA LEU A 124 -2.61 21.95 0.74
C LEU A 124 -3.28 20.58 0.52
N ALA A 125 -3.06 19.97 -0.64
CA ALA A 125 -3.48 18.61 -1.00
C ALA A 125 -2.27 17.94 -1.68
N SER A 126 -1.15 17.89 -0.96
CA SER A 126 0.18 17.48 -1.45
C SER A 126 0.40 15.97 -1.34
N LEU A 127 -0.60 15.19 -1.72
CA LEU A 127 -0.57 13.73 -1.69
C LEU A 127 -1.25 13.19 -2.95
N GLY A 128 -0.71 12.10 -3.48
CA GLY A 128 -1.27 11.41 -4.63
C GLY A 128 -0.93 12.06 -5.97
N ALA A 129 -1.79 11.82 -6.93
CA ALA A 129 -1.62 12.24 -8.31
C ALA A 129 -1.65 13.77 -8.49
N GLY A 130 -0.69 14.27 -9.25
CA GLY A 130 -0.57 15.70 -9.58
C GLY A 130 -0.85 16.01 -11.05
N PHE A 131 -0.36 17.17 -11.49
CA PHE A 131 -0.50 17.62 -12.87
C PHE A 131 0.74 17.31 -13.74
N HIS A 132 1.69 16.49 -13.25
CA HIS A 132 2.78 16.04 -14.09
C HIS A 132 2.24 15.30 -15.31
N ARG A 133 2.79 15.61 -16.48
CA ARG A 133 2.41 14.95 -17.75
C ARG A 133 3.42 13.87 -18.07
N ILE A 134 2.93 12.66 -18.23
CA ILE A 134 3.72 11.46 -18.46
C ILE A 134 4.48 11.57 -19.78
N LYS A 135 5.75 11.19 -19.78
CA LYS A 135 6.62 11.14 -20.94
C LYS A 135 6.99 9.70 -21.26
N VAL A 136 7.38 9.51 -22.52
CA VAL A 136 7.89 8.21 -22.98
C VAL A 136 9.15 7.83 -22.17
N GLY A 137 9.19 6.59 -21.68
CA GLY A 137 10.32 6.03 -20.94
C GLY A 137 10.41 6.40 -19.46
N GLU A 138 9.44 7.16 -18.91
CA GLU A 138 9.36 7.38 -17.46
C GLU A 138 8.77 6.15 -16.74
N PRO A 139 9.29 5.77 -15.56
CA PRO A 139 8.60 4.85 -14.68
C PRO A 139 7.37 5.54 -14.10
N VAL A 140 6.21 4.89 -14.16
CA VAL A 140 4.97 5.36 -13.55
C VAL A 140 4.55 4.36 -12.50
N LEU A 141 4.64 4.77 -11.25
CA LEU A 141 4.16 3.99 -10.12
C LEU A 141 2.68 4.28 -9.91
N VAL A 142 1.90 3.24 -9.78
CA VAL A 142 0.46 3.29 -9.49
C VAL A 142 0.18 2.46 -8.26
N ASP A 143 -0.22 3.13 -7.20
CA ASP A 143 -0.55 2.55 -5.91
C ASP A 143 -2.05 2.74 -5.65
N ILE A 144 -2.77 1.63 -5.58
CA ILE A 144 -4.24 1.63 -5.62
C ILE A 144 -4.82 0.95 -4.38
N VAL A 145 -5.61 1.71 -3.66
CA VAL A 145 -6.43 1.22 -2.56
C VAL A 145 -7.90 1.16 -2.99
N HIS A 146 -8.53 0.01 -2.83
CA HIS A 146 -9.98 -0.12 -2.94
C HIS A 146 -10.59 -0.66 -1.65
N CYS A 147 -11.82 -0.23 -1.37
CA CYS A 147 -12.57 -0.70 -0.20
C CYS A 147 -13.92 -1.28 -0.66
N HIS A 148 -14.03 -2.60 -0.59
CA HIS A 148 -15.25 -3.32 -0.91
C HIS A 148 -15.99 -3.75 0.36
N ARG A 149 -17.21 -3.23 0.56
CA ARG A 149 -18.05 -3.53 1.74
C ARG A 149 -17.34 -3.36 3.09
N GLY A 150 -16.40 -2.41 3.16
CA GLY A 150 -15.64 -2.09 4.36
C GLY A 150 -14.26 -2.73 4.45
N TYR A 151 -13.93 -3.69 3.57
CA TYR A 151 -12.63 -4.37 3.54
C TYR A 151 -11.74 -3.77 2.47
N VAL A 152 -10.51 -3.45 2.87
CA VAL A 152 -9.54 -2.70 2.09
C VAL A 152 -8.51 -3.66 1.50
N SER A 153 -8.24 -3.55 0.20
CA SER A 153 -7.10 -4.15 -0.48
C SER A 153 -6.17 -3.07 -1.01
N ASP A 154 -4.89 -3.37 -1.02
CA ASP A 154 -3.80 -2.50 -1.45
C ASP A 154 -2.95 -3.19 -2.51
N CYS A 155 -2.58 -2.47 -3.55
CA CYS A 155 -1.86 -3.03 -4.68
C CYS A 155 -1.09 -1.96 -5.44
N THR A 156 0.22 -2.13 -5.58
CA THR A 156 1.06 -1.28 -6.44
C THR A 156 1.49 -2.03 -7.69
N ARG A 157 1.36 -1.37 -8.83
CA ARG A 157 1.89 -1.81 -10.13
C ARG A 157 2.63 -0.67 -10.81
N MET A 158 3.47 -1.06 -11.75
CA MET A 158 4.20 -0.12 -12.61
C MET A 158 3.59 -0.11 -14.01
N PHE A 159 3.65 1.04 -14.67
CA PHE A 159 3.53 1.07 -16.12
C PHE A 159 4.51 2.05 -16.75
N SER A 160 4.66 2.01 -18.07
CA SER A 160 5.42 2.98 -18.85
C SER A 160 4.78 3.21 -20.21
N VAL A 161 4.95 4.42 -20.74
CA VAL A 161 4.64 4.72 -22.13
C VAL A 161 5.90 4.42 -22.94
N GLY A 162 5.81 3.42 -23.84
CA GLY A 162 6.98 2.91 -24.55
C GLY A 162 7.93 2.09 -23.67
N PRO A 163 9.17 1.83 -24.14
CA PRO A 163 10.13 1.03 -23.41
C PRO A 163 10.68 1.78 -22.19
N LEU A 164 10.78 1.08 -21.08
CA LEU A 164 11.45 1.56 -19.87
C LEU A 164 12.96 1.28 -19.98
N ASP A 165 13.78 2.12 -19.37
CA ASP A 165 15.23 1.88 -19.26
C ASP A 165 15.49 0.58 -18.49
N ALA A 166 16.46 -0.20 -18.98
CA ALA A 166 16.81 -1.50 -18.38
C ALA A 166 17.17 -1.42 -16.90
N ALA A 167 17.73 -0.30 -16.45
CA ALA A 167 18.03 -0.09 -15.02
C ALA A 167 16.77 -0.02 -14.16
N TRP A 168 15.65 0.47 -14.68
CA TRP A 168 14.38 0.45 -13.97
C TRP A 168 13.77 -0.95 -13.94
N GLU A 169 13.86 -1.69 -15.05
CA GLU A 169 13.40 -3.08 -15.10
C GLU A 169 14.17 -3.98 -14.11
N GLU A 170 15.51 -3.78 -14.00
CA GLU A 170 16.35 -4.48 -13.03
C GLU A 170 15.96 -4.14 -11.60
N ARG A 171 15.77 -2.85 -11.28
CA ARG A 171 15.29 -2.43 -9.93
C ARG A 171 13.95 -3.05 -9.57
N LEU A 172 13.01 -3.16 -10.53
CA LEU A 172 11.74 -3.81 -10.26
C LEU A 172 11.91 -5.30 -9.97
N ALA A 173 12.77 -5.99 -10.72
CA ALA A 173 13.09 -7.39 -10.46
C ALA A 173 13.68 -7.59 -9.05
N ASP A 174 14.53 -6.67 -8.60
CA ASP A 174 15.07 -6.68 -7.23
C ASP A 174 13.97 -6.45 -6.17
N MET A 175 13.00 -5.56 -6.44
CA MET A 175 11.85 -5.36 -5.53
C MET A 175 10.97 -6.61 -5.45
N VAL A 176 10.76 -7.31 -6.56
CA VAL A 176 10.07 -8.61 -6.59
C VAL A 176 10.82 -9.65 -5.76
N GLU A 177 12.16 -9.72 -5.86
CA GLU A 177 12.98 -10.61 -5.03
C GLU A 177 12.85 -10.29 -3.54
N ILE A 178 12.84 -9.02 -3.16
CA ILE A 178 12.61 -8.57 -1.76
C ILE A 178 11.22 -8.97 -1.28
N ARG A 179 10.18 -8.72 -2.07
CA ARG A 179 8.80 -9.15 -1.77
C ARG A 179 8.73 -10.65 -1.52
N ASP A 180 9.30 -11.44 -2.43
CA ASP A 180 9.23 -12.90 -2.37
C ASP A 180 9.95 -13.46 -1.14
N ALA A 181 11.07 -12.83 -0.71
CA ALA A 181 11.74 -13.20 0.54
C ALA A 181 10.89 -12.89 1.78
N VAL A 182 10.22 -11.74 1.81
CA VAL A 182 9.28 -11.38 2.89
C VAL A 182 8.10 -12.36 2.92
N VAL A 183 7.48 -12.61 1.76
CA VAL A 183 6.37 -13.58 1.60
C VAL A 183 6.77 -14.97 2.08
N ALA A 184 7.95 -15.45 1.67
CA ALA A 184 8.46 -16.77 2.08
C ALA A 184 8.70 -16.84 3.59
N SER A 185 9.24 -15.78 4.21
CA SER A 185 9.47 -15.71 5.65
C SER A 185 8.14 -15.77 6.43
N LEU A 186 7.18 -14.91 6.08
CA LEU A 186 5.84 -14.91 6.68
C LEU A 186 5.12 -16.26 6.46
N GLY A 187 5.27 -16.84 5.25
CA GLY A 187 4.71 -18.14 4.90
C GLY A 187 5.24 -19.30 5.77
N ARG A 188 6.46 -19.20 6.30
CA ARG A 188 7.01 -20.15 7.28
C ARG A 188 6.53 -19.91 8.71
N GLY A 189 5.80 -18.81 8.96
CA GLY A 189 5.34 -18.41 10.29
C GLY A 189 6.44 -17.76 11.13
N GLU A 190 7.46 -17.18 10.50
CA GLU A 190 8.49 -16.40 11.17
C GLU A 190 7.93 -15.06 11.63
N ASP A 191 8.56 -14.44 12.63
CA ASP A 191 8.16 -13.14 13.15
C ASP A 191 8.25 -12.05 12.06
N CYS A 192 7.38 -11.06 12.13
CA CYS A 192 7.36 -9.95 11.15
C CYS A 192 8.69 -9.19 11.09
N GLU A 193 9.42 -9.05 12.21
CA GLU A 193 10.76 -8.46 12.21
C GLU A 193 11.81 -9.32 11.51
N VAL A 194 11.66 -10.67 11.53
CA VAL A 194 12.52 -11.59 10.78
C VAL A 194 12.27 -11.46 9.29
N ALA A 195 10.99 -11.38 8.90
CA ALA A 195 10.60 -11.14 7.50
C ALA A 195 11.12 -9.77 6.99
N TYR A 196 11.06 -8.73 7.83
CA TYR A 196 11.64 -7.43 7.53
C TYR A 196 13.15 -7.51 7.27
N GLU A 197 13.92 -8.17 8.14
CA GLU A 197 15.36 -8.33 7.96
C GLU A 197 15.69 -9.20 6.72
N ALA A 198 14.88 -10.19 6.38
CA ALA A 198 15.06 -10.98 5.16
C ALA A 198 15.02 -10.10 3.91
N GLY A 199 14.03 -9.19 3.79
CA GLY A 199 13.96 -8.22 2.70
C GLY A 199 15.13 -7.23 2.71
N HIS A 200 15.52 -6.74 3.88
CA HIS A 200 16.65 -5.82 4.01
C HIS A 200 18.02 -6.43 3.70
N VAL A 201 18.21 -7.74 3.88
CA VAL A 201 19.43 -8.44 3.44
C VAL A 201 19.58 -8.30 1.93
N ILE A 202 18.55 -8.64 1.16
CA ILE A 202 18.55 -8.54 -0.30
C ILE A 202 18.74 -7.08 -0.73
N ALA A 203 18.03 -6.14 -0.11
CA ALA A 203 18.17 -4.73 -0.43
C ALA A 203 19.63 -4.21 -0.27
N ARG A 204 20.32 -4.66 0.75
CA ARG A 204 21.75 -4.35 0.93
C ARG A 204 22.65 -5.00 -0.12
N GLU A 205 22.41 -6.27 -0.44
CA GLU A 205 23.17 -7.01 -1.43
C GLU A 205 23.00 -6.45 -2.85
N ARG A 206 21.81 -5.95 -3.16
CA ARG A 206 21.46 -5.30 -4.43
C ARG A 206 21.78 -3.80 -4.48
N GLY A 207 22.25 -3.21 -3.37
CA GLY A 207 22.64 -1.79 -3.31
C GLY A 207 21.48 -0.80 -3.14
N HIS A 208 20.30 -1.26 -2.72
CA HIS A 208 19.10 -0.43 -2.58
C HIS A 208 18.86 0.13 -1.17
N ALA A 209 19.68 -0.22 -0.19
CA ALA A 209 19.43 0.08 1.23
C ALA A 209 19.21 1.58 1.53
N GLU A 210 19.85 2.48 0.79
CA GLU A 210 19.72 3.93 0.97
C GLU A 210 18.43 4.50 0.36
N HIS A 211 17.82 3.80 -0.59
CA HIS A 211 16.66 4.26 -1.34
C HIS A 211 15.41 3.40 -1.12
N LEU A 212 15.54 2.35 -0.29
CA LEU A 212 14.43 1.46 0.02
C LEU A 212 13.38 2.20 0.86
N MET A 213 12.13 2.11 0.42
CA MET A 213 10.94 2.68 1.07
C MET A 213 10.96 4.20 1.26
N GLY A 214 11.62 4.94 0.37
CA GLY A 214 11.58 6.40 0.36
C GLY A 214 12.90 7.08 0.04
N MET A 215 12.84 8.37 -0.23
CA MET A 215 14.03 9.22 -0.36
C MET A 215 14.65 9.53 1.00
N PRO A 216 15.98 9.41 1.16
CA PRO A 216 16.64 9.81 2.39
C PRO A 216 16.44 11.30 2.72
N PRO A 217 16.16 11.69 4.00
CA PRO A 217 16.04 10.80 5.18
C PRO A 217 14.61 10.34 5.49
N GLU A 218 13.64 10.56 4.60
CA GLU A 218 12.19 10.37 4.82
C GLU A 218 11.72 8.95 4.43
N GLN A 219 12.51 7.93 4.72
CA GLN A 219 12.17 6.55 4.40
C GLN A 219 11.15 5.98 5.39
N ALA A 220 10.13 5.28 4.90
CA ALA A 220 9.24 4.46 5.70
C ALA A 220 10.03 3.28 6.31
N LYS A 221 9.67 2.90 7.55
CA LYS A 221 10.45 1.93 8.34
C LYS A 221 9.81 0.54 8.39
N PHE A 222 9.10 0.18 7.35
CA PHE A 222 8.42 -1.10 7.20
C PHE A 222 8.54 -1.59 5.74
N LEU A 223 8.22 -2.85 5.50
CA LEU A 223 8.10 -3.45 4.16
C LEU A 223 6.69 -3.99 3.89
N GLY A 224 5.78 -3.80 4.83
CA GLY A 224 4.39 -4.22 4.72
C GLY A 224 3.64 -4.00 6.02
N HIS A 225 2.33 -3.97 5.93
CA HIS A 225 1.42 -3.77 7.07
C HIS A 225 0.21 -4.69 6.95
N SER A 226 -0.36 -5.12 8.08
CA SER A 226 -1.65 -5.81 8.03
C SER A 226 -2.74 -4.88 7.49
N ILE A 227 -3.76 -5.47 6.89
CA ILE A 227 -4.82 -4.76 6.19
C ILE A 227 -6.16 -5.47 6.42
N GLY A 228 -7.26 -4.74 6.38
CA GLY A 228 -8.58 -5.32 6.58
C GLY A 228 -9.69 -4.27 6.60
N LEU A 229 -10.22 -3.94 7.77
CA LEU A 229 -11.20 -2.85 7.95
C LEU A 229 -10.54 -1.47 7.92
N GLU A 230 -9.25 -1.41 8.18
CA GLU A 230 -8.40 -0.23 8.06
C GLU A 230 -7.27 -0.54 7.09
N LEU A 231 -6.74 0.49 6.45
CA LEU A 231 -5.63 0.33 5.49
C LEU A 231 -4.38 -0.20 6.19
N ASP A 232 -4.02 0.38 7.33
CA ASP A 232 -2.82 0.07 8.10
C ASP A 232 -3.18 -0.61 9.44
N GLU A 233 -3.39 -1.91 9.44
CA GLU A 233 -3.61 -2.71 10.65
C GLU A 233 -2.29 -3.24 11.24
N THR A 234 -2.34 -3.98 12.33
CA THR A 234 -1.22 -4.69 12.95
C THR A 234 -1.36 -6.20 12.81
N PRO A 235 -0.26 -7.00 12.74
CA PRO A 235 1.16 -6.58 12.85
C PRO A 235 1.69 -5.87 11.60
N VAL A 236 2.91 -5.32 11.71
CA VAL A 236 3.63 -4.64 10.64
C VAL A 236 4.94 -5.37 10.36
N VAL A 237 5.32 -5.52 9.11
CA VAL A 237 6.63 -6.07 8.71
C VAL A 237 7.69 -5.00 8.94
N ALA A 238 8.15 -4.90 10.17
CA ALA A 238 9.09 -3.88 10.65
C ALA A 238 9.85 -4.37 11.88
N ARG A 239 10.91 -3.66 12.23
CA ARG A 239 11.59 -3.87 13.52
C ARG A 239 10.66 -3.56 14.68
N GLY A 240 10.75 -4.35 15.75
CA GLY A 240 9.92 -4.21 16.94
C GLY A 240 8.58 -4.92 16.87
N PHE A 241 8.39 -5.79 15.87
CA PHE A 241 7.25 -6.71 15.77
C PHE A 241 7.72 -8.18 15.88
N PRO A 242 8.16 -8.62 17.09
CA PRO A 242 8.64 -9.97 17.35
C PRO A 242 7.45 -10.93 17.53
N ARG A 243 6.60 -11.01 16.52
CA ARG A 243 5.46 -11.92 16.47
C ARG A 243 5.12 -12.29 15.01
N PRO A 244 4.65 -13.51 14.77
CA PRO A 244 4.27 -13.94 13.43
C PRO A 244 2.93 -13.30 12.98
N LEU A 245 2.70 -13.33 11.68
CA LEU A 245 1.36 -13.20 11.12
C LEU A 245 0.64 -14.55 11.25
N HIS A 246 -0.48 -14.60 11.96
CA HIS A 246 -1.23 -15.83 12.17
C HIS A 246 -1.99 -16.28 10.91
N ALA A 247 -2.32 -17.57 10.81
CA ALA A 247 -3.20 -18.07 9.75
C ALA A 247 -4.55 -17.33 9.79
N GLY A 248 -5.05 -16.91 8.62
CA GLY A 248 -6.20 -16.02 8.47
C GLY A 248 -5.83 -14.53 8.55
N GLY A 249 -4.60 -14.18 8.90
CA GLY A 249 -4.10 -12.80 8.86
C GLY A 249 -3.82 -12.35 7.42
N THR A 250 -4.03 -11.06 7.16
CA THR A 250 -3.77 -10.44 5.86
C THR A 250 -2.73 -9.33 5.95
N MET A 251 -1.89 -9.21 4.92
CA MET A 251 -0.72 -8.33 4.88
C MET A 251 -0.55 -7.72 3.49
N ALA A 252 -0.48 -6.41 3.39
CA ALA A 252 0.07 -5.72 2.23
C ALA A 252 1.60 -5.77 2.33
N ILE A 253 2.28 -6.21 1.27
CA ILE A 253 3.75 -6.32 1.20
C ILE A 253 4.22 -5.50 0.02
N GLU A 254 4.98 -4.43 0.28
CA GLU A 254 5.11 -3.28 -0.61
C GLU A 254 6.55 -2.76 -0.83
N PRO A 255 7.56 -3.56 -1.10
CA PRO A 255 8.90 -3.01 -1.32
C PRO A 255 8.92 -2.06 -2.51
N LYS A 256 9.43 -0.86 -2.28
CA LYS A 256 9.57 0.21 -3.28
C LYS A 256 10.96 0.83 -3.15
N VAL A 257 11.58 1.19 -4.26
CA VAL A 257 12.85 1.93 -4.28
C VAL A 257 12.66 3.27 -4.96
N ILE A 258 13.17 4.32 -4.33
CA ILE A 258 12.91 5.70 -4.72
C ILE A 258 14.22 6.40 -5.09
N HIS A 259 14.28 6.94 -6.30
CA HIS A 259 15.39 7.72 -6.82
C HIS A 259 14.91 9.13 -7.21
N PRO A 260 15.81 10.11 -7.37
CA PRO A 260 15.41 11.49 -7.72
C PRO A 260 14.63 11.61 -9.03
N ASP A 261 14.77 10.64 -9.92
CA ASP A 261 14.17 10.59 -11.26
C ASP A 261 12.96 9.64 -11.35
N GLY A 262 12.57 8.99 -10.25
CA GLY A 262 11.38 8.14 -10.20
C GLY A 262 11.31 7.18 -9.03
N ALA A 263 10.20 6.49 -8.95
CA ALA A 263 9.94 5.42 -8.01
C ALA A 263 9.61 4.13 -8.76
N ILE A 264 10.00 2.99 -8.21
CA ILE A 264 9.62 1.68 -8.74
C ILE A 264 9.41 0.70 -7.58
N GLY A 265 8.42 -0.18 -7.73
CA GLY A 265 8.13 -1.17 -6.70
C GLY A 265 6.98 -2.07 -7.09
N THR A 266 6.59 -2.90 -6.15
CA THR A 266 5.47 -3.83 -6.27
C THR A 266 4.76 -3.95 -4.94
N GLU A 267 3.48 -4.21 -4.96
CA GLU A 267 2.69 -4.45 -3.76
C GLU A 267 1.52 -5.36 -4.05
N ASP A 268 1.26 -6.25 -3.12
CA ASP A 268 0.06 -7.07 -3.12
C ASP A 268 -0.45 -7.29 -1.69
N THR A 269 -1.77 -7.46 -1.58
CA THR A 269 -2.42 -7.96 -0.37
C THR A 269 -2.36 -9.48 -0.35
N TRP A 270 -1.81 -10.04 0.72
CA TRP A 270 -1.59 -11.46 0.92
C TRP A 270 -2.39 -12.00 2.11
N LEU A 271 -2.87 -13.23 1.99
CA LEU A 271 -3.48 -14.01 3.07
C LEU A 271 -2.48 -15.04 3.60
N ARG A 272 -2.27 -15.11 4.90
CA ARG A 272 -1.56 -16.21 5.56
C ARG A 272 -2.49 -17.42 5.68
N THR A 273 -2.11 -18.52 5.04
CA THR A 273 -2.81 -19.82 5.14
C THR A 273 -1.97 -20.82 5.96
N ASP A 274 -2.50 -21.98 6.26
CA ASP A 274 -1.72 -23.04 6.91
C ASP A 274 -0.55 -23.54 6.05
N ASP A 275 -0.69 -23.46 4.71
CA ASP A 275 0.29 -23.94 3.73
C ASP A 275 1.29 -22.88 3.26
N GLY A 276 1.12 -21.60 3.65
CA GLY A 276 1.96 -20.50 3.20
C GLY A 276 1.23 -19.19 3.03
N MET A 277 1.58 -18.40 2.01
CA MET A 277 0.93 -17.14 1.68
C MET A 277 0.18 -17.26 0.35
N GLU A 278 -1.03 -16.72 0.29
CA GLU A 278 -1.86 -16.62 -0.90
C GLU A 278 -2.04 -15.16 -1.29
N CYS A 279 -1.77 -14.80 -2.56
CA CYS A 279 -1.98 -13.45 -3.06
C CYS A 279 -3.46 -13.22 -3.38
N LEU A 280 -4.04 -12.13 -2.83
CA LEU A 280 -5.45 -11.76 -3.03
C LEU A 280 -5.66 -10.71 -4.12
N THR A 281 -4.60 -10.00 -4.52
CA THR A 281 -4.62 -8.91 -5.52
C THR A 281 -3.82 -9.25 -6.78
N ALA A 282 -3.47 -10.53 -6.95
CA ALA A 282 -2.58 -10.99 -8.01
C ALA A 282 -3.04 -10.52 -9.40
N GLY A 283 -2.14 -9.81 -10.05
CA GLY A 283 -2.16 -9.60 -11.48
C GLY A 283 -1.01 -10.39 -12.12
N ASP A 284 -1.18 -10.84 -13.34
CA ASP A 284 -0.17 -11.64 -14.05
C ASP A 284 1.08 -10.85 -14.45
N LYS A 285 1.09 -9.53 -14.25
CA LYS A 285 2.17 -8.64 -14.74
C LYS A 285 2.52 -7.55 -13.73
N GLU A 286 3.79 -7.46 -13.42
CA GLU A 286 4.36 -6.39 -12.59
C GLU A 286 4.48 -5.05 -13.37
N ILE A 287 4.64 -5.11 -14.69
CA ILE A 287 4.69 -3.93 -15.57
C ILE A 287 3.60 -4.04 -16.64
N GLY A 288 2.72 -3.03 -16.69
CA GLY A 288 1.87 -2.75 -17.82
C GLY A 288 2.57 -1.83 -18.83
N ARG A 289 2.16 -1.89 -20.11
CA ARG A 289 2.62 -0.96 -21.14
C ARG A 289 1.44 -0.33 -21.83
N ALA A 290 1.33 0.99 -21.72
CA ALA A 290 0.34 1.75 -22.48
C ALA A 290 0.78 1.81 -23.96
N HIS A 291 -0.20 1.85 -24.84
CA HIS A 291 0.06 2.03 -26.27
C HIS A 291 0.55 3.45 -26.53
N VAL A 292 1.60 3.58 -27.34
CA VAL A 292 2.14 4.86 -27.83
C VAL A 292 1.36 5.30 -29.04
#